data_8c2f536d1b55e45092e81318030864e1
#
_entry.id   8c2f536d1b55e45092e81318030864e1
#
_cell.length_a   1.000
_cell.length_b   1.000
_cell.length_c   1.000
_cell.angle_alpha   90.00
_cell.angle_beta   90.00
_cell.angle_gamma   90.00
#
_symmetry.space_group_name_H-M   'P 1'
#
loop_
_entity.id
_entity.type
_entity.pdbx_description
1 polymer ?
#
loop_
_entity_poly.entity_id
_entity_poly.type
_entity_poly.pdbx_seq_one_letter_code
_entity_poly.pdbx_strand_id
1 'polypeptide(L)'
;MQPVTQTTVAPPPPRQRPTGITVLALLNFIGGGLAILLGIVFIALGPYMSELLHGLSALLSLLVGVLGIVFLVAGLIGLVVGWGLWTGKEWSWWLTVVLEALGLVSGLIGIAMGDPTSLIGLLIAALILWYMFKPHVKDFFGVKVSFST
;
A
#
# COMPACT_ATOMS: atom_id res chain seq x y z
N MET A 1 -31.57 -50.89 -10.11
CA MET A 1 -30.98 -49.80 -9.27
C MET A 1 -29.51 -49.76 -9.52
N GLN A 2 -29.07 -48.76 -10.27
CA GLN A 2 -27.63 -48.51 -10.41
C GLN A 2 -27.16 -47.66 -9.22
N PRO A 3 -26.04 -48.00 -8.57
CA PRO A 3 -25.49 -47.17 -7.50
C PRO A 3 -25.09 -45.83 -8.09
N VAL A 4 -25.65 -44.76 -7.54
CA VAL A 4 -25.23 -43.40 -7.87
C VAL A 4 -23.79 -43.26 -7.39
N THR A 5 -22.86 -43.37 -8.33
CA THR A 5 -21.43 -43.03 -8.04
C THR A 5 -21.39 -41.56 -7.72
N GLN A 6 -21.39 -41.23 -6.43
CA GLN A 6 -21.06 -39.87 -6.01
C GLN A 6 -19.61 -39.61 -6.45
N THR A 7 -19.48 -38.88 -7.53
CA THR A 7 -18.19 -38.29 -7.90
C THR A 7 -17.83 -37.31 -6.81
N THR A 8 -17.05 -37.75 -5.85
CA THR A 8 -16.43 -36.87 -4.89
C THR A 8 -15.52 -35.90 -5.67
N VAL A 9 -16.07 -34.75 -6.03
CA VAL A 9 -15.27 -33.67 -6.59
C VAL A 9 -14.28 -33.28 -5.51
N ALA A 10 -12.99 -33.53 -5.76
CA ALA A 10 -11.93 -33.10 -4.84
C ALA A 10 -12.08 -31.61 -4.58
N PRO A 11 -11.94 -31.16 -3.33
CA PRO A 11 -12.00 -29.74 -3.02
C PRO A 11 -10.95 -28.99 -3.86
N PRO A 12 -11.31 -27.80 -4.39
CA PRO A 12 -10.35 -27.04 -5.18
C PRO A 12 -9.07 -26.79 -4.37
N PRO A 13 -7.90 -26.87 -5.01
CA PRO A 13 -6.64 -26.64 -4.30
C PRO A 13 -6.65 -25.26 -3.63
N PRO A 14 -6.06 -25.12 -2.45
CA PRO A 14 -6.01 -23.85 -1.75
C PRO A 14 -5.35 -22.79 -2.64
N ARG A 15 -5.94 -21.61 -2.70
CA ARG A 15 -5.43 -20.49 -3.50
C ARG A 15 -4.00 -20.16 -3.02
N GLN A 16 -3.04 -20.41 -3.87
CA GLN A 16 -1.65 -20.09 -3.57
C GLN A 16 -1.42 -18.60 -3.77
N ARG A 17 -0.85 -17.95 -2.73
CA ARG A 17 -0.49 -16.55 -2.81
C ARG A 17 0.69 -16.35 -3.76
N PRO A 18 0.57 -15.47 -4.78
CA PRO A 18 1.70 -15.14 -5.65
C PRO A 18 2.87 -14.55 -4.86
N THR A 19 4.09 -14.92 -5.22
CA THR A 19 5.31 -14.45 -4.52
C THR A 19 5.42 -12.93 -4.50
N GLY A 20 5.06 -12.24 -5.59
CA GLY A 20 5.07 -10.78 -5.64
C GLY A 20 4.09 -10.15 -4.64
N ILE A 21 2.93 -10.77 -4.40
CA ILE A 21 1.99 -10.30 -3.38
C ILE A 21 2.56 -10.49 -1.97
N THR A 22 3.30 -11.56 -1.74
CA THR A 22 4.02 -11.75 -0.48
C THR A 22 5.03 -10.62 -0.25
N VAL A 23 5.81 -10.27 -1.27
CA VAL A 23 6.78 -9.17 -1.20
C VAL A 23 6.07 -7.84 -0.95
N LEU A 24 4.99 -7.53 -1.68
CA LEU A 24 4.22 -6.30 -1.49
C LEU A 24 3.62 -6.21 -0.08
N ALA A 25 3.08 -7.31 0.45
CA ALA A 25 2.55 -7.35 1.81
C ALA A 25 3.64 -7.09 2.84
N LEU A 26 4.81 -7.73 2.71
CA LEU A 26 5.96 -7.50 3.59
C LEU A 26 6.46 -6.06 3.53
N LEU A 27 6.56 -5.48 2.33
CA LEU A 27 6.94 -4.07 2.16
C LEU A 27 5.93 -3.13 2.83
N ASN A 28 4.63 -3.43 2.75
CA ASN A 28 3.61 -2.66 3.46
C ASN A 28 3.73 -2.81 4.98
N PHE A 29 4.04 -3.99 5.51
CA PHE A 29 4.26 -4.18 6.95
C PHE A 29 5.50 -3.44 7.43
N ILE A 30 6.62 -3.56 6.74
CA ILE A 30 7.87 -2.87 7.10
C ILE A 30 7.69 -1.36 6.95
N GLY A 31 7.20 -0.90 5.81
CA GLY A 31 6.98 0.53 5.54
C GLY A 31 5.95 1.15 6.48
N GLY A 32 4.85 0.44 6.75
CA GLY A 32 3.82 0.86 7.69
C GLY A 32 4.35 0.95 9.13
N GLY A 33 5.12 -0.04 9.56
CA GLY A 33 5.78 -0.03 10.87
C GLY A 33 6.77 1.14 11.02
N LEU A 34 7.62 1.36 10.01
CA LEU A 34 8.55 2.49 10.00
C LEU A 34 7.82 3.83 9.98
N ALA A 35 6.76 3.95 9.21
CA ALA A 35 5.96 5.19 9.18
C ALA A 35 5.33 5.49 10.54
N ILE A 36 4.82 4.49 11.25
CA ILE A 36 4.32 4.67 12.62
C ILE A 36 5.41 5.14 13.56
N LEU A 37 6.59 4.53 13.51
CA LEU A 37 7.73 4.94 14.34
C LEU A 37 8.13 6.38 14.05
N LEU A 38 8.24 6.76 12.77
CA LEU A 38 8.54 8.15 12.37
C LEU A 38 7.45 9.11 12.82
N GLY A 39 6.18 8.71 12.73
CA GLY A 39 5.06 9.50 13.21
C GLY A 39 5.15 9.80 14.70
N ILE A 40 5.45 8.78 15.50
CA ILE A 40 5.65 8.92 16.95
C ILE A 40 6.83 9.87 17.25
N VAL A 41 7.95 9.68 16.54
CA VAL A 41 9.15 10.53 16.71
C VAL A 41 8.84 11.98 16.38
N PHE A 42 8.15 12.27 15.27
CA PHE A 42 7.78 13.63 14.89
C PHE A 42 6.82 14.28 15.90
N ILE A 43 5.83 13.54 16.40
CA ILE A 43 4.93 14.04 17.44
C ILE A 43 5.70 14.33 18.73
N ALA A 44 6.62 13.46 19.13
CA ALA A 44 7.43 13.66 20.32
C ALA A 44 8.39 14.82 20.19
N LEU A 45 8.99 15.04 19.00
CA LEU A 45 9.95 16.12 18.75
C LEU A 45 9.30 17.50 18.61
N GLY A 46 8.03 17.56 18.21
CA GLY A 46 7.33 18.83 18.02
C GLY A 46 7.49 19.83 19.18
N PRO A 47 7.20 19.44 20.43
CA PRO A 47 7.39 20.31 21.60
C PRO A 47 8.83 20.78 21.83
N TYR A 48 9.81 19.90 21.59
CA TYR A 48 11.24 20.25 21.76
C TYR A 48 11.72 21.25 20.69
N MET A 49 11.18 21.19 19.48
CA MET A 49 11.47 22.15 18.43
C MET A 49 11.00 23.57 18.81
N SER A 50 9.92 23.68 19.57
CA SER A 50 9.39 24.96 20.02
C SER A 50 10.31 25.66 21.02
N GLU A 51 11.03 24.92 21.85
CA GLU A 51 11.98 25.47 22.80
C GLU A 51 13.30 25.91 22.15
N LEU A 52 13.73 25.17 21.10
CA LEU A 52 15.02 25.39 20.45
C LEU A 52 15.01 26.58 19.48
N LEU A 53 13.87 26.91 18.89
CA LEU A 53 13.75 27.90 17.81
C LEU A 53 12.84 29.09 18.24
N HIS A 54 13.34 29.99 19.07
CA HIS A 54 12.61 31.14 19.55
C HIS A 54 12.02 32.00 18.41
N GLY A 55 10.68 32.07 18.34
CA GLY A 55 9.93 32.98 17.46
C GLY A 55 9.39 32.39 16.16
N LEU A 56 10.07 31.44 15.50
CA LEU A 56 9.56 30.69 14.34
C LEU A 56 8.94 29.34 14.77
N SER A 57 8.98 29.08 16.04
CA SER A 57 8.82 27.78 16.65
C SER A 57 7.40 27.22 16.65
N ALA A 58 6.38 28.06 16.79
CA ALA A 58 5.00 27.58 16.89
C ALA A 58 4.49 26.97 15.57
N LEU A 59 4.79 27.61 14.45
CA LEU A 59 4.38 27.12 13.13
C LEU A 59 5.16 25.84 12.76
N LEU A 60 6.46 25.81 12.99
CA LEU A 60 7.29 24.63 12.74
C LEU A 60 6.89 23.46 13.63
N SER A 61 6.63 23.70 14.91
CA SER A 61 6.14 22.67 15.84
C SER A 61 4.80 22.10 15.38
N LEU A 62 3.88 22.96 14.94
CA LEU A 62 2.60 22.55 14.38
C LEU A 62 2.79 21.69 13.11
N LEU A 63 3.65 22.12 12.20
CA LEU A 63 3.91 21.38 10.95
C LEU A 63 4.55 20.01 11.22
N VAL A 64 5.51 19.94 12.14
CA VAL A 64 6.13 18.66 12.56
C VAL A 64 5.10 17.74 13.21
N GLY A 65 4.24 18.29 14.08
CA GLY A 65 3.15 17.50 14.69
C GLY A 65 2.15 16.97 13.67
N VAL A 66 1.74 17.81 12.71
CA VAL A 66 0.84 17.41 11.61
C VAL A 66 1.48 16.33 10.75
N LEU A 67 2.77 16.49 10.39
CA LEU A 67 3.51 15.45 9.67
C LEU A 67 3.54 14.14 10.45
N GLY A 68 3.76 14.19 11.75
CA GLY A 68 3.73 13.01 12.61
C GLY A 68 2.39 12.28 12.56
N ILE A 69 1.27 13.02 12.61
CA ILE A 69 -0.08 12.44 12.47
C ILE A 69 -0.26 11.82 11.09
N VAL A 70 0.18 12.50 10.02
CA VAL A 70 0.10 11.98 8.65
C VAL A 70 0.88 10.66 8.53
N PHE A 71 2.10 10.58 9.08
CA PHE A 71 2.89 9.36 9.08
C PHE A 71 2.25 8.24 9.89
N LEU A 72 1.62 8.54 11.04
CA LEU A 72 0.88 7.55 11.83
C LEU A 72 -0.28 6.97 11.03
N VAL A 73 -1.11 7.83 10.43
CA VAL A 73 -2.27 7.39 9.65
C VAL A 73 -1.81 6.59 8.43
N ALA A 74 -0.82 7.08 7.70
CA ALA A 74 -0.27 6.37 6.55
C ALA A 74 0.31 5.00 6.93
N GLY A 75 1.00 4.92 8.06
CA GLY A 75 1.55 3.68 8.59
C GLY A 75 0.47 2.66 8.98
N LEU A 76 -0.59 3.11 9.63
CA LEU A 76 -1.74 2.26 9.95
C LEU A 76 -2.42 1.74 8.68
N ILE A 77 -2.64 2.61 7.69
CA ILE A 77 -3.17 2.20 6.38
C ILE A 77 -2.26 1.16 5.73
N GLY A 78 -0.94 1.38 5.75
CA GLY A 78 0.04 0.43 5.22
C GLY A 78 -0.03 -0.95 5.89
N LEU A 79 -0.19 -1.01 7.21
CA LEU A 79 -0.36 -2.28 7.94
C LEU A 79 -1.66 -2.97 7.55
N VAL A 80 -2.77 -2.24 7.47
CA VAL A 80 -4.08 -2.78 7.10
C VAL A 80 -4.07 -3.30 5.66
N VAL A 81 -3.48 -2.54 4.73
CA VAL A 81 -3.31 -2.97 3.32
C VAL A 81 -2.41 -4.21 3.26
N GLY A 82 -1.29 -4.20 3.97
CA GLY A 82 -0.38 -5.36 4.05
C GLY A 82 -1.10 -6.61 4.53
N TRP A 83 -1.94 -6.50 5.55
CA TRP A 83 -2.76 -7.60 6.03
C TRP A 83 -3.79 -8.07 4.98
N GLY A 84 -4.46 -7.14 4.32
CA GLY A 84 -5.40 -7.45 3.24
C GLY A 84 -4.73 -8.16 2.06
N LEU A 85 -3.55 -7.69 1.64
CA LEU A 85 -2.73 -8.35 0.61
C LEU A 85 -2.28 -9.74 1.04
N TRP A 86 -1.86 -9.89 2.30
CA TRP A 86 -1.44 -11.17 2.86
C TRP A 86 -2.55 -12.22 2.85
N THR A 87 -3.76 -11.81 3.17
CA THR A 87 -4.94 -12.68 3.27
C THR A 87 -5.74 -12.82 1.96
N GLY A 88 -5.39 -12.07 0.91
CA GLY A 88 -6.07 -12.12 -0.38
C GLY A 88 -7.45 -11.47 -0.37
N LYS A 89 -7.62 -10.41 0.39
CA LYS A 89 -8.89 -9.69 0.45
C LYS A 89 -9.10 -8.82 -0.80
N GLU A 90 -10.26 -8.91 -1.43
CA GLU A 90 -10.61 -8.16 -2.64
C GLU A 90 -10.47 -6.64 -2.46
N TRP A 91 -10.91 -6.11 -1.31
CA TRP A 91 -10.80 -4.68 -1.03
C TRP A 91 -9.34 -4.17 -1.02
N SER A 92 -8.38 -5.01 -0.60
CA SER A 92 -6.97 -4.62 -0.59
C SER A 92 -6.39 -4.51 -2.00
N TRP A 93 -6.89 -5.32 -2.94
CA TRP A 93 -6.54 -5.19 -4.35
C TRP A 93 -7.00 -3.84 -4.90
N TRP A 94 -8.29 -3.49 -4.68
CA TRP A 94 -8.84 -2.21 -5.12
C TRP A 94 -8.12 -1.03 -4.50
N LEU A 95 -7.85 -1.09 -3.20
CA LEU A 95 -7.16 -0.02 -2.48
C LEU A 95 -5.72 0.15 -2.98
N THR A 96 -4.99 -0.95 -3.21
CA THR A 96 -3.64 -0.89 -3.78
C THR A 96 -3.67 -0.29 -5.19
N VAL A 97 -4.59 -0.72 -6.06
CA VAL A 97 -4.74 -0.16 -7.41
C VAL A 97 -5.01 1.35 -7.36
N VAL A 98 -5.91 1.80 -6.50
CA VAL A 98 -6.22 3.24 -6.34
C VAL A 98 -4.99 4.01 -5.83
N LEU A 99 -4.31 3.51 -4.81
CA LEU A 99 -3.12 4.17 -4.25
C LEU A 99 -1.99 4.26 -5.28
N GLU A 100 -1.75 3.20 -6.05
CA GLU A 100 -0.72 3.20 -7.09
C GLU A 100 -1.10 4.08 -8.28
N ALA A 101 -2.39 4.15 -8.64
CA ALA A 101 -2.86 5.10 -9.64
C ALA A 101 -2.64 6.56 -9.20
N LEU A 102 -2.92 6.89 -7.94
CA LEU A 102 -2.58 8.19 -7.37
C LEU A 102 -1.07 8.43 -7.35
N GLY A 103 -0.28 7.39 -7.08
CA GLY A 103 1.19 7.43 -7.17
C GLY A 103 1.68 7.76 -8.57
N LEU A 104 1.06 7.18 -9.62
CA LEU A 104 1.35 7.52 -11.01
C LEU A 104 1.07 9.00 -11.31
N VAL A 105 -0.12 9.49 -10.93
CA VAL A 105 -0.49 10.89 -11.15
C VAL A 105 0.47 11.83 -10.42
N SER A 106 0.77 11.52 -9.16
CA SER A 106 1.73 12.29 -8.34
C SER A 106 3.13 12.29 -8.95
N GLY A 107 3.59 11.13 -9.43
CA GLY A 107 4.89 11.01 -10.11
C GLY A 107 4.97 11.83 -11.40
N LEU A 108 3.91 11.84 -12.21
CA LEU A 108 3.82 12.67 -13.42
C LEU A 108 3.86 14.16 -13.10
N ILE A 109 3.13 14.59 -12.07
CA ILE A 109 3.15 15.98 -11.60
C ILE A 109 4.55 16.35 -11.11
N GLY A 110 5.20 15.51 -10.31
CA GLY A 110 6.55 15.74 -9.82
C GLY A 110 7.56 15.92 -10.95
N ILE A 111 7.52 15.08 -11.97
CA ILE A 111 8.37 15.22 -13.18
C ILE A 111 8.07 16.55 -13.91
N ALA A 112 6.81 16.89 -14.08
CA ALA A 112 6.40 18.15 -14.71
C ALA A 112 6.89 19.39 -13.94
N MET A 113 7.02 19.26 -12.61
CA MET A 113 7.58 20.31 -11.75
C MET A 113 9.11 20.30 -11.67
N GLY A 114 9.78 19.44 -12.42
CA GLY A 114 11.24 19.38 -12.51
C GLY A 114 11.91 18.52 -11.45
N ASP A 115 11.18 17.64 -10.78
CA ASP A 115 11.76 16.70 -9.81
C ASP A 115 12.07 15.34 -10.49
N PRO A 116 13.35 15.08 -10.82
CA PRO A 116 13.73 13.82 -11.48
C PRO A 116 13.59 12.60 -10.56
N THR A 117 13.54 12.78 -9.23
CA THR A 117 13.39 11.66 -8.28
C THR A 117 12.00 11.05 -8.36
N SER A 118 11.00 11.81 -8.81
CA SER A 118 9.63 11.35 -9.06
C SER A 118 9.56 10.26 -10.13
N LEU A 119 10.56 10.15 -11.02
CA LEU A 119 10.64 9.09 -12.02
C LEU A 119 10.73 7.70 -11.39
N ILE A 120 11.47 7.57 -10.29
CA ILE A 120 11.61 6.29 -9.57
C ILE A 120 10.26 5.86 -9.01
N GLY A 121 9.54 6.77 -8.34
CA GLY A 121 8.20 6.51 -7.81
C GLY A 121 7.21 6.14 -8.91
N LEU A 122 7.25 6.85 -10.04
CA LEU A 122 6.42 6.58 -11.20
C LEU A 122 6.64 5.16 -11.75
N LEU A 123 7.91 4.75 -11.92
CA LEU A 123 8.26 3.42 -12.42
C LEU A 123 7.83 2.32 -11.46
N ILE A 124 7.99 2.52 -10.15
CA ILE A 124 7.56 1.56 -9.13
C ILE A 124 6.04 1.43 -9.15
N ALA A 125 5.29 2.54 -9.16
CA ALA A 125 3.83 2.53 -9.22
C ALA A 125 3.31 1.85 -10.49
N ALA A 126 3.93 2.13 -11.64
CA ALA A 126 3.58 1.49 -12.91
C ALA A 126 3.84 -0.02 -12.88
N LEU A 127 4.97 -0.45 -12.31
CA LEU A 127 5.32 -1.86 -12.17
C LEU A 127 4.36 -2.60 -11.26
N ILE A 128 4.00 -2.01 -10.12
CA ILE A 128 3.04 -2.60 -9.17
C ILE A 128 1.67 -2.71 -9.83
N LEU A 129 1.18 -1.66 -10.49
CA LEU A 129 -0.09 -1.70 -11.22
C LEU A 129 -0.10 -2.78 -12.29
N TRP A 130 0.93 -2.85 -13.12
CA TRP A 130 1.04 -3.89 -14.13
C TRP A 130 0.99 -5.29 -13.52
N TYR A 131 1.68 -5.49 -12.40
CA TYR A 131 1.67 -6.77 -11.70
C TYR A 131 0.29 -7.11 -11.10
N MET A 132 -0.39 -6.14 -10.51
CA MET A 132 -1.73 -6.32 -9.91
C MET A 132 -2.78 -6.74 -10.93
N PHE A 133 -2.63 -6.36 -12.21
CA PHE A 133 -3.54 -6.74 -13.28
C PHE A 133 -3.22 -8.10 -13.93
N LYS A 134 -2.18 -8.80 -13.50
CA LYS A 134 -1.90 -10.15 -14.00
C LYS A 134 -3.02 -11.13 -13.60
N PRO A 135 -3.41 -12.08 -14.50
CA PRO A 135 -4.52 -12.99 -14.26
C PRO A 135 -4.40 -13.79 -12.95
N HIS A 136 -3.21 -14.34 -12.66
CA HIS A 136 -2.98 -15.13 -11.45
C HIS A 136 -3.07 -14.30 -10.16
N VAL A 137 -2.78 -13.00 -10.21
CA VAL A 137 -2.92 -12.07 -9.09
C VAL A 137 -4.39 -11.74 -8.86
N LYS A 138 -5.11 -11.40 -9.92
CA LYS A 138 -6.58 -11.16 -9.85
C LYS A 138 -7.32 -12.37 -9.33
N ASP A 139 -6.95 -13.57 -9.76
CA ASP A 139 -7.56 -14.82 -9.30
C ASP A 139 -7.33 -15.07 -7.80
N PHE A 140 -6.14 -14.73 -7.30
CA PHE A 140 -5.84 -14.83 -5.87
C PHE A 140 -6.76 -13.93 -5.02
N PHE A 141 -7.05 -12.71 -5.47
CA PHE A 141 -7.95 -11.79 -4.79
C PHE A 141 -9.42 -12.01 -5.12
N GLY A 142 -9.75 -12.89 -6.07
CA GLY A 142 -11.11 -13.14 -6.51
C GLY A 142 -11.71 -11.96 -7.30
N VAL A 143 -10.89 -11.11 -7.89
CA VAL A 143 -11.32 -9.94 -8.67
C VAL A 143 -11.64 -10.35 -10.09
N LYS A 144 -12.88 -10.07 -10.53
CA LYS A 144 -13.38 -10.37 -11.88
C LYS A 144 -13.41 -9.11 -12.76
N VAL A 145 -12.28 -8.43 -12.88
CA VAL A 145 -12.14 -7.32 -13.84
C VAL A 145 -11.53 -7.89 -15.12
N SER A 146 -12.37 -8.07 -16.15
CA SER A 146 -11.90 -8.36 -17.49
C SER A 146 -11.99 -7.08 -18.32
N PHE A 147 -10.85 -6.51 -18.71
CA PHE A 147 -10.84 -5.62 -19.85
C PHE A 147 -10.92 -6.52 -21.10
N SER A 148 -12.15 -6.76 -21.57
CA SER A 148 -12.33 -7.42 -22.87
C SER A 148 -11.89 -6.43 -23.95
N THR A 149 -10.79 -6.71 -24.55
CA THR A 149 -10.45 -6.14 -25.87
C THR A 149 -11.29 -6.80 -26.93
#